data_f1534552c9018a84040d9cb7171bd373
#
_entry.id   f1534552c9018a84040d9cb7171bd373
#
_cell.length_a   1.000
_cell.length_b   1.000
_cell.length_c   1.000
_cell.angle_alpha   90.00
_cell.angle_beta   90.00
_cell.angle_gamma   90.00
#
_symmetry.space_group_name_H-M   'P 1'
#
loop_
_entity.id
_entity.type
_entity.pdbx_description
1 polymer ?
#
loop_
_entity_poly.entity_id
_entity_poly.type
_entity_poly.pdbx_seq_one_letter_code
_entity_poly.pdbx_strand_id
1 'polypeptide(L)'
;MHFKRTIKTLAFTALFTITAVSASAQDLLARQAPIDRKMKAVDTLALKNIIHREQTNSPSAQLYKEWSNKYAHRATNLPDSFLINLKHFCMPTTSKVITSNFGRRWGRMHKGIDVKVYIGDTIRAAFSGKVRIVRYEANGYGNYVVIRHYNGLETIYGHMSKQLVEENQTVRAGEPIGLGGNTGRSTGSHLHFETRLCGVALNPALLFDFRNQDVTGDTYMFRRDTYDNESDLANRNRGKVDNDYASTSKRNSSGNNKNNDSGDIRYHKVQKGETLSSIAKKRGTTIEELCKLNHITKKMRIRPGQILRYS
;
A
#
# COMPACT_ATOMS: atom_id res chain seq x y z
N MET A 1 5.56 -72.75 40.75
CA MET A 1 4.80 -71.65 41.41
C MET A 1 5.62 -70.32 41.57
N HIS A 2 6.92 -70.39 41.41
CA HIS A 2 7.79 -69.21 41.58
C HIS A 2 7.83 -68.27 40.33
N PHE A 3 7.62 -68.75 39.13
CA PHE A 3 7.73 -67.96 37.90
C PHE A 3 6.59 -66.92 37.72
N LYS A 4 5.39 -67.23 38.19
CA LYS A 4 4.24 -66.30 38.13
C LYS A 4 4.31 -65.15 39.15
N ARG A 5 5.07 -65.31 40.23
CA ARG A 5 5.28 -64.25 41.25
C ARG A 5 6.30 -63.18 40.79
N THR A 6 7.36 -63.63 40.10
CA THR A 6 8.39 -62.73 39.60
C THR A 6 7.90 -61.81 38.50
N ILE A 7 7.00 -62.29 37.62
CA ILE A 7 6.41 -61.43 36.55
C ILE A 7 5.48 -60.37 37.13
N LYS A 8 4.72 -60.67 38.21
CA LYS A 8 3.85 -59.68 38.84
C LYS A 8 4.61 -58.60 39.56
N THR A 9 5.75 -58.89 40.20
CA THR A 9 6.60 -57.91 40.84
C THR A 9 7.36 -57.04 39.83
N LEU A 10 7.82 -57.57 38.72
CA LEU A 10 8.45 -56.80 37.66
C LEU A 10 7.44 -55.88 36.96
N ALA A 11 6.20 -56.31 36.73
CA ALA A 11 5.17 -55.47 36.14
C ALA A 11 4.75 -54.30 37.04
N PHE A 12 4.75 -54.55 38.39
CA PHE A 12 4.39 -53.52 39.36
C PHE A 12 5.50 -52.46 39.52
N THR A 13 6.76 -52.88 39.50
CA THR A 13 7.90 -51.92 39.55
C THR A 13 8.03 -51.12 38.23
N ALA A 14 7.81 -51.73 37.07
CA ALA A 14 7.81 -51.02 35.79
C ALA A 14 6.66 -49.98 35.71
N LEU A 15 5.47 -50.32 36.24
CA LEU A 15 4.34 -49.39 36.28
C LEU A 15 4.57 -48.20 37.20
N PHE A 16 5.25 -48.42 38.33
CA PHE A 16 5.55 -47.37 39.30
C PHE A 16 6.63 -46.41 38.80
N THR A 17 7.61 -46.87 38.03
CA THR A 17 8.65 -46.02 37.42
C THR A 17 8.11 -45.16 36.32
N ILE A 18 7.14 -45.68 35.51
CA ILE A 18 6.51 -44.91 34.41
C ILE A 18 5.63 -43.78 35.00
N THR A 19 4.93 -44.01 36.10
CA THR A 19 4.11 -42.96 36.76
C THR A 19 4.96 -41.91 37.47
N ALA A 20 6.11 -42.24 38.01
CA ALA A 20 7.00 -41.30 38.66
C ALA A 20 7.68 -40.34 37.65
N VAL A 21 8.06 -40.83 36.45
CA VAL A 21 8.64 -40.02 35.38
C VAL A 21 7.59 -39.07 34.77
N SER A 22 6.35 -39.50 34.61
CA SER A 22 5.27 -38.66 34.09
C SER A 22 4.86 -37.55 35.10
N ALA A 23 4.90 -37.84 36.41
CA ALA A 23 4.60 -36.82 37.43
C ALA A 23 5.66 -35.72 37.48
N SER A 24 6.95 -36.05 37.34
CA SER A 24 8.02 -35.04 37.34
C SER A 24 8.00 -34.16 36.07
N ALA A 25 7.64 -34.71 34.91
CA ALA A 25 7.52 -33.95 33.65
C ALA A 25 6.32 -32.99 33.70
N GLN A 26 5.20 -33.41 34.28
CA GLN A 26 4.02 -32.54 34.44
C GLN A 26 4.27 -31.42 35.46
N ASP A 27 5.05 -31.65 36.53
CA ASP A 27 5.37 -30.65 37.53
C ASP A 27 6.33 -29.57 36.96
N LEU A 28 7.28 -29.95 36.11
CA LEU A 28 8.15 -29.01 35.37
C LEU A 28 7.36 -28.15 34.40
N LEU A 29 6.43 -28.72 33.65
CA LEU A 29 5.55 -27.96 32.75
C LEU A 29 4.61 -27.04 33.51
N ALA A 30 4.08 -27.47 34.67
CA ALA A 30 3.22 -26.65 35.51
C ALA A 30 3.96 -25.47 36.15
N ARG A 31 5.24 -25.62 36.43
CA ARG A 31 6.08 -24.51 36.98
C ARG A 31 6.47 -23.48 35.91
N GLN A 32 6.64 -23.90 34.66
CA GLN A 32 6.96 -22.97 33.57
C GLN A 32 5.71 -22.25 33.00
N ALA A 33 4.55 -22.86 33.03
CA ALA A 33 3.31 -22.30 32.49
C ALA A 33 2.92 -20.92 33.05
N PRO A 34 3.10 -20.58 34.34
CA PRO A 34 2.82 -19.24 34.85
C PRO A 34 3.78 -18.18 34.37
N ILE A 35 5.06 -18.52 34.16
CA ILE A 35 6.08 -17.61 33.66
C ILE A 35 5.83 -17.28 32.20
N ASP A 36 5.57 -18.28 31.38
CA ASP A 36 5.25 -18.09 29.95
C ASP A 36 3.95 -17.31 29.74
N ARG A 37 2.94 -17.53 30.61
CA ARG A 37 1.70 -16.73 30.55
C ARG A 37 1.93 -15.26 30.93
N LYS A 38 2.78 -14.98 31.94
CA LYS A 38 3.14 -13.60 32.32
C LYS A 38 3.94 -12.91 31.24
N MET A 39 4.93 -13.57 30.63
CA MET A 39 5.74 -13.02 29.56
C MET A 39 4.87 -12.74 28.32
N LYS A 40 4.02 -13.68 27.88
CA LYS A 40 3.09 -13.45 26.77
C LYS A 40 2.08 -12.33 27.05
N ALA A 41 1.60 -12.20 28.28
CA ALA A 41 0.66 -11.14 28.67
C ALA A 41 1.33 -9.76 28.67
N VAL A 42 2.56 -9.66 29.15
CA VAL A 42 3.33 -8.40 29.17
C VAL A 42 3.68 -7.97 27.75
N ASP A 43 4.18 -8.87 26.91
CA ASP A 43 4.49 -8.59 25.51
C ASP A 43 3.24 -8.20 24.72
N THR A 44 2.12 -8.89 24.96
CA THR A 44 0.86 -8.58 24.26
C THR A 44 0.31 -7.22 24.67
N LEU A 45 0.44 -6.82 25.92
CA LEU A 45 -0.04 -5.51 26.39
C LEU A 45 0.87 -4.38 25.91
N ALA A 46 2.17 -4.56 25.98
CA ALA A 46 3.15 -3.61 25.46
C ALA A 46 2.96 -3.43 23.93
N LEU A 47 2.81 -4.53 23.20
CA LEU A 47 2.54 -4.52 21.77
C LEU A 47 1.20 -3.84 21.44
N LYS A 48 0.14 -4.13 22.18
CA LYS A 48 -1.16 -3.45 22.02
C LYS A 48 -1.06 -1.95 22.30
N ASN A 49 -0.31 -1.54 23.31
CA ASN A 49 -0.09 -0.13 23.62
C ASN A 49 0.72 0.60 22.54
N ILE A 50 1.75 -0.06 21.98
CA ILE A 50 2.52 0.48 20.86
C ILE A 50 1.64 0.62 19.62
N ILE A 51 0.90 -0.43 19.27
CA ILE A 51 -0.05 -0.41 18.14
C ILE A 51 -1.12 0.67 18.34
N HIS A 52 -1.66 0.81 19.55
CA HIS A 52 -2.66 1.83 19.87
C HIS A 52 -2.07 3.24 19.73
N ARG A 53 -0.85 3.49 20.20
CA ARG A 53 -0.15 4.78 20.02
C ARG A 53 0.14 5.08 18.56
N GLU A 54 0.58 4.10 17.78
CA GLU A 54 0.79 4.27 16.35
C GLU A 54 -0.52 4.57 15.61
N GLN A 55 -1.61 3.93 16.00
CA GLN A 55 -2.93 4.16 15.41
C GLN A 55 -3.51 5.52 15.76
N THR A 56 -3.37 5.98 17.01
CA THR A 56 -3.92 7.27 17.48
C THR A 56 -3.09 8.46 17.00
N ASN A 57 -1.78 8.31 16.91
CA ASN A 57 -0.86 9.37 16.47
C ASN A 57 -0.55 9.33 14.97
N SER A 58 -1.16 8.39 14.21
CA SER A 58 -0.92 8.28 12.78
C SER A 58 -1.53 9.47 12.02
N PRO A 59 -0.94 9.89 10.89
CA PRO A 59 -1.53 10.90 10.01
C PRO A 59 -2.98 10.58 9.61
N SER A 60 -3.34 9.29 9.49
CA SER A 60 -4.71 8.88 9.21
C SER A 60 -5.70 9.26 10.31
N ALA A 61 -5.31 9.23 11.59
CA ALA A 61 -6.18 9.62 12.70
C ALA A 61 -6.52 11.12 12.68
N GLN A 62 -5.62 11.95 12.14
CA GLN A 62 -5.86 13.40 11.97
C GLN A 62 -6.85 13.69 10.83
N LEU A 63 -6.83 12.88 9.77
CA LEU A 63 -7.66 13.07 8.58
C LEU A 63 -9.06 12.46 8.72
N TYR A 64 -9.19 11.34 9.41
CA TYR A 64 -10.43 10.57 9.46
C TYR A 64 -10.96 10.50 10.89
N LYS A 65 -11.99 11.29 11.17
CA LYS A 65 -12.63 11.36 12.49
C LYS A 65 -13.42 10.09 12.83
N GLU A 66 -13.92 9.38 11.79
CA GLU A 66 -14.80 8.22 11.98
C GLU A 66 -14.27 6.99 11.23
N TRP A 67 -14.48 5.83 11.82
CA TRP A 67 -14.31 4.54 11.17
C TRP A 67 -15.66 4.04 10.64
N SER A 68 -15.73 3.69 9.36
CA SER A 68 -16.95 3.18 8.75
C SER A 68 -16.63 2.11 7.71
N ASN A 69 -17.28 0.96 7.86
CA ASN A 69 -17.22 -0.14 6.90
C ASN A 69 -18.34 -0.05 5.83
N LYS A 70 -19.12 1.06 5.81
CA LYS A 70 -20.35 1.16 5.01
C LYS A 70 -20.11 1.51 3.55
N TYR A 71 -19.26 2.48 3.28
CA TYR A 71 -19.06 3.04 1.94
C TYR A 71 -17.61 2.91 1.48
N ALA A 72 -17.39 2.42 0.26
CA ALA A 72 -16.07 2.33 -0.32
C ALA A 72 -15.36 3.69 -0.37
N HIS A 73 -16.11 4.74 -0.66
CA HIS A 73 -15.61 6.10 -0.70
C HIS A 73 -16.67 7.07 -0.20
N ARG A 74 -16.37 7.74 0.89
CA ARG A 74 -17.14 8.89 1.39
C ARG A 74 -16.17 10.06 1.44
N ALA A 75 -16.43 11.07 0.61
CA ALA A 75 -15.66 12.30 0.65
C ALA A 75 -15.84 12.97 2.03
N THR A 76 -14.72 13.29 2.64
CA THR A 76 -14.64 14.10 3.86
C THR A 76 -13.86 15.38 3.55
N ASN A 77 -13.59 16.22 4.53
CA ASN A 77 -12.85 17.45 4.30
C ASN A 77 -11.42 17.15 3.82
N LEU A 78 -11.19 17.34 2.53
CA LEU A 78 -9.87 17.21 1.93
C LEU A 78 -9.05 18.44 2.32
N PRO A 79 -7.86 18.30 2.93
CA PRO A 79 -6.99 19.42 3.26
C PRO A 79 -6.46 20.10 1.99
N ASP A 80 -6.08 21.38 2.09
CA ASP A 80 -5.48 22.11 0.97
C ASP A 80 -4.07 21.59 0.65
N SER A 81 -3.36 21.09 1.66
CA SER A 81 -2.09 20.41 1.49
C SER A 81 -1.91 19.32 2.53
N PHE A 82 -1.23 18.22 2.15
CA PHE A 82 -0.94 17.12 3.04
C PHE A 82 0.31 16.36 2.60
N LEU A 83 1.25 16.14 3.54
CA LEU A 83 2.47 15.38 3.27
C LEU A 83 2.22 13.89 3.47
N ILE A 84 2.28 13.12 2.39
CA ILE A 84 2.09 11.68 2.39
C ILE A 84 3.46 11.00 2.45
N ASN A 85 3.68 10.18 3.47
CA ASN A 85 4.89 9.34 3.59
C ASN A 85 4.70 8.08 2.74
N LEU A 86 5.62 7.80 1.82
CA LEU A 86 5.61 6.66 0.93
C LEU A 86 6.68 5.60 1.28
N LYS A 87 7.39 5.78 2.40
CA LYS A 87 8.33 4.77 2.90
C LYS A 87 7.60 3.51 3.34
N HIS A 88 8.34 2.41 3.40
CA HIS A 88 7.80 1.09 3.81
C HIS A 88 6.61 0.63 2.96
N PHE A 89 6.66 0.93 1.66
CA PHE A 89 5.69 0.48 0.68
C PHE A 89 5.97 -0.95 0.21
N CYS A 90 4.95 -1.54 -0.42
CA CYS A 90 5.08 -2.71 -1.27
C CYS A 90 4.25 -2.49 -2.54
N MET A 91 4.77 -2.88 -3.69
CA MET A 91 3.97 -2.83 -4.91
C MET A 91 2.80 -3.81 -4.81
N PRO A 92 1.57 -3.38 -5.16
CA PRO A 92 0.36 -4.22 -5.07
C PRO A 92 0.43 -5.50 -5.91
N THR A 93 1.22 -5.46 -6.99
CA THR A 93 1.47 -6.58 -7.91
C THR A 93 2.86 -6.47 -8.49
N THR A 94 3.44 -7.58 -8.90
CA THR A 94 4.73 -7.63 -9.62
C THR A 94 4.62 -7.25 -11.09
N SER A 95 3.40 -7.09 -11.60
CA SER A 95 3.16 -6.70 -12.99
C SER A 95 3.58 -5.26 -13.25
N LYS A 96 4.23 -5.05 -14.39
CA LYS A 96 4.71 -3.74 -14.87
C LYS A 96 3.83 -3.17 -16.00
N VAL A 97 2.83 -3.93 -16.45
CA VAL A 97 2.01 -3.61 -17.60
C VAL A 97 0.78 -2.83 -17.17
N ILE A 98 0.73 -1.55 -17.54
CA ILE A 98 -0.43 -0.69 -17.29
C ILE A 98 -1.37 -0.81 -18.49
N THR A 99 -2.62 -1.21 -18.25
CA THR A 99 -3.64 -1.37 -19.28
C THR A 99 -4.56 -0.16 -19.38
N SER A 100 -4.69 0.64 -18.33
CA SER A 100 -5.45 1.89 -18.36
C SER A 100 -5.01 2.87 -17.27
N ASN A 101 -4.98 4.15 -17.62
CA ASN A 101 -4.56 5.23 -16.74
C ASN A 101 -5.72 5.82 -15.95
N PHE A 102 -5.37 6.54 -14.88
CA PHE A 102 -6.26 7.44 -14.18
C PHE A 102 -6.73 8.59 -15.10
N GLY A 103 -7.97 9.05 -14.91
CA GLY A 103 -8.49 10.23 -15.55
C GLY A 103 -9.71 9.98 -16.43
N ARG A 104 -10.15 11.01 -17.15
CA ARG A 104 -11.34 10.94 -18.02
C ARG A 104 -11.10 10.06 -19.24
N ARG A 105 -12.00 9.11 -19.48
CA ARG A 105 -12.02 8.27 -20.67
C ARG A 105 -13.47 7.97 -21.05
N TRP A 106 -13.82 8.08 -22.34
CA TRP A 106 -15.17 7.78 -22.87
C TRP A 106 -16.31 8.39 -22.05
N GLY A 107 -16.17 9.67 -21.65
CA GLY A 107 -17.18 10.40 -20.89
C GLY A 107 -17.26 10.04 -19.39
N ARG A 108 -16.41 9.14 -18.89
CA ARG A 108 -16.39 8.71 -17.48
C ARG A 108 -15.03 8.94 -16.85
N MET A 109 -15.03 9.22 -15.55
CA MET A 109 -13.80 9.32 -14.76
C MET A 109 -13.33 7.92 -14.33
N HIS A 110 -12.12 7.54 -14.73
CA HIS A 110 -11.41 6.38 -14.20
C HIS A 110 -10.66 6.80 -12.95
N LYS A 111 -11.09 6.29 -11.79
CA LYS A 111 -10.62 6.74 -10.46
C LYS A 111 -9.35 6.05 -9.98
N GLY A 112 -8.78 5.15 -10.80
CA GLY A 112 -7.60 4.37 -10.49
C GLY A 112 -6.72 4.15 -11.70
N ILE A 113 -5.81 3.20 -11.57
CA ILE A 113 -4.98 2.66 -12.65
C ILE A 113 -5.31 1.17 -12.80
N ASP A 114 -5.39 0.70 -14.04
CA ASP A 114 -5.58 -0.73 -14.30
C ASP A 114 -4.22 -1.36 -14.65
N VAL A 115 -3.84 -2.38 -13.92
CA VAL A 115 -2.57 -3.11 -14.09
C VAL A 115 -2.88 -4.54 -14.46
N LYS A 116 -2.26 -5.05 -15.52
CA LYS A 116 -2.44 -6.44 -15.99
C LYS A 116 -2.05 -7.41 -14.88
N VAL A 117 -2.95 -8.30 -14.53
CA VAL A 117 -2.69 -9.47 -13.69
C VAL A 117 -3.40 -10.69 -14.26
N TYR A 118 -2.94 -11.88 -13.92
CA TYR A 118 -3.64 -13.11 -14.23
C TYR A 118 -4.54 -13.52 -13.08
N ILE A 119 -5.56 -14.34 -13.38
CA ILE A 119 -6.42 -14.90 -12.33
C ILE A 119 -5.56 -15.78 -11.42
N GLY A 120 -5.59 -15.49 -10.11
CA GLY A 120 -4.78 -16.17 -9.11
C GLY A 120 -3.48 -15.48 -8.73
N ASP A 121 -3.03 -14.45 -9.47
CA ASP A 121 -1.86 -13.66 -9.07
C ASP A 121 -2.08 -13.02 -7.70
N THR A 122 -1.05 -13.04 -6.86
CA THR A 122 -1.15 -12.47 -5.51
C THR A 122 -1.21 -10.95 -5.55
N ILE A 123 -2.27 -10.40 -4.94
CA ILE A 123 -2.42 -8.96 -4.69
C ILE A 123 -2.02 -8.67 -3.24
N ARG A 124 -1.21 -7.61 -3.04
CA ARG A 124 -0.60 -7.27 -1.77
C ARG A 124 -1.01 -5.87 -1.31
N ALA A 125 -1.05 -5.66 0.02
CA ALA A 125 -1.27 -4.36 0.62
C ALA A 125 -0.12 -3.40 0.30
N ALA A 126 -0.43 -2.20 -0.22
CA ALA A 126 0.58 -1.22 -0.62
C ALA A 126 1.34 -0.63 0.59
N PHE A 127 0.67 -0.42 1.70
CA PHE A 127 1.24 0.04 2.98
C PHE A 127 0.60 -0.71 4.13
N SER A 128 1.20 -0.61 5.32
CA SER A 128 0.57 -1.09 6.55
C SER A 128 -0.66 -0.25 6.89
N GLY A 129 -1.70 -0.92 7.42
CA GLY A 129 -2.95 -0.26 7.74
C GLY A 129 -4.02 -1.22 8.25
N LYS A 130 -5.26 -0.76 8.25
CA LYS A 130 -6.42 -1.54 8.67
C LYS A 130 -7.40 -1.69 7.52
N VAL A 131 -7.84 -2.92 7.28
CA VAL A 131 -8.84 -3.26 6.26
C VAL A 131 -10.18 -2.65 6.65
N ARG A 132 -10.72 -1.81 5.77
CA ARG A 132 -11.96 -1.09 6.05
C ARG A 132 -13.17 -1.75 5.40
N ILE A 133 -13.02 -2.28 4.19
CA ILE A 133 -14.10 -2.92 3.44
C ILE A 133 -13.58 -4.17 2.75
N VAL A 134 -14.37 -5.24 2.83
CA VAL A 134 -14.21 -6.48 2.04
C VAL A 134 -15.57 -6.84 1.50
N ARG A 135 -15.85 -6.56 0.20
CA ARG A 135 -17.19 -6.74 -0.39
C ARG A 135 -17.14 -7.15 -1.86
N TYR A 136 -18.32 -7.46 -2.37
CA TYR A 136 -18.58 -7.68 -3.77
C TYR A 136 -19.55 -6.66 -4.33
N GLU A 137 -19.24 -6.06 -5.48
CA GLU A 137 -20.07 -5.11 -6.21
C GLU A 137 -20.15 -5.51 -7.69
N ALA A 138 -21.26 -6.13 -8.09
CA ALA A 138 -21.42 -6.72 -9.43
C ALA A 138 -21.26 -5.71 -10.59
N ASN A 139 -21.79 -4.49 -10.43
CA ASN A 139 -21.79 -3.45 -11.46
C ASN A 139 -20.63 -2.43 -11.29
N GLY A 140 -19.65 -2.75 -10.44
CA GLY A 140 -18.54 -1.89 -10.10
C GLY A 140 -17.24 -2.67 -9.92
N TYR A 141 -16.69 -2.62 -8.73
CA TYR A 141 -15.38 -3.17 -8.37
C TYR A 141 -15.26 -4.71 -8.39
N GLY A 142 -16.37 -5.46 -8.49
CA GLY A 142 -16.36 -6.90 -8.28
C GLY A 142 -16.01 -7.25 -6.83
N ASN A 143 -15.21 -8.27 -6.62
CA ASN A 143 -14.58 -8.51 -5.31
C ASN A 143 -13.52 -7.43 -5.09
N TYR A 144 -13.65 -6.68 -4.00
CA TYR A 144 -12.72 -5.59 -3.71
C TYR A 144 -12.41 -5.47 -2.23
N VAL A 145 -11.24 -4.90 -1.96
CA VAL A 145 -10.75 -4.58 -0.61
C VAL A 145 -10.41 -3.10 -0.55
N VAL A 146 -10.78 -2.45 0.55
CA VAL A 146 -10.36 -1.09 0.88
C VAL A 146 -9.53 -1.12 2.14
N ILE A 147 -8.34 -0.54 2.09
CA ILE A 147 -7.43 -0.43 3.24
C ILE A 147 -7.19 1.04 3.55
N ARG A 148 -7.37 1.42 4.82
CA ARG A 148 -6.92 2.71 5.34
C ARG A 148 -5.55 2.54 5.94
N HIS A 149 -4.58 3.26 5.39
CA HIS A 149 -3.18 3.19 5.78
C HIS A 149 -2.82 4.23 6.83
N TYR A 150 -1.82 3.95 7.64
CA TYR A 150 -1.36 4.86 8.71
C TYR A 150 -0.79 6.18 8.16
N ASN A 151 -0.33 6.22 6.91
CA ASN A 151 0.17 7.42 6.24
C ASN A 151 -0.94 8.37 5.74
N GLY A 152 -2.22 8.07 5.99
CA GLY A 152 -3.37 8.89 5.60
C GLY A 152 -3.99 8.52 4.26
N LEU A 153 -3.39 7.65 3.46
CA LEU A 153 -4.01 7.14 2.24
C LEU A 153 -5.05 6.07 2.53
N GLU A 154 -6.04 5.97 1.66
CA GLU A 154 -6.82 4.75 1.44
C GLU A 154 -6.49 4.19 0.06
N THR A 155 -6.43 2.87 -0.04
CA THR A 155 -6.27 2.17 -1.32
C THR A 155 -7.44 1.22 -1.56
N ILE A 156 -7.84 1.10 -2.83
CA ILE A 156 -8.87 0.16 -3.28
C ILE A 156 -8.23 -0.81 -4.26
N TYR A 157 -8.51 -2.09 -4.07
CA TYR A 157 -8.06 -3.19 -4.91
C TYR A 157 -9.29 -3.91 -5.45
N GLY A 158 -9.59 -3.70 -6.74
CA GLY A 158 -10.79 -4.22 -7.39
C GLY A 158 -10.54 -5.41 -8.32
N HIS A 159 -11.63 -5.99 -8.79
CA HIS A 159 -11.73 -7.08 -9.74
C HIS A 159 -11.06 -8.39 -9.32
N MET A 160 -10.86 -8.59 -8.01
CA MET A 160 -10.25 -9.79 -7.45
C MET A 160 -11.09 -11.05 -7.75
N SER A 161 -10.43 -12.20 -7.90
CA SER A 161 -11.11 -13.51 -7.89
C SER A 161 -11.47 -13.95 -6.48
N LYS A 162 -10.61 -13.62 -5.48
CA LYS A 162 -10.81 -13.96 -4.07
C LYS A 162 -10.17 -12.90 -3.17
N GLN A 163 -10.87 -12.53 -2.10
CA GLN A 163 -10.32 -11.77 -0.97
C GLN A 163 -9.73 -12.75 0.06
N LEU A 164 -8.61 -12.39 0.69
CA LEU A 164 -7.89 -13.21 1.67
C LEU A 164 -7.85 -12.57 3.06
N VAL A 165 -8.52 -11.45 3.24
CA VAL A 165 -8.57 -10.66 4.48
C VAL A 165 -10.01 -10.35 4.86
N GLU A 166 -10.22 -9.95 6.12
CA GLU A 166 -11.52 -9.60 6.68
C GLU A 166 -11.59 -8.11 7.05
N GLU A 167 -12.83 -7.57 7.14
CA GLU A 167 -13.04 -6.20 7.62
C GLU A 167 -12.48 -6.04 9.04
N ASN A 168 -11.84 -4.91 9.29
CA ASN A 168 -11.15 -4.56 10.55
C ASN A 168 -9.85 -5.32 10.83
N GLN A 169 -9.41 -6.23 9.98
CA GLN A 169 -8.09 -6.85 10.07
C GLN A 169 -6.97 -5.81 9.88
N THR A 170 -5.93 -5.87 10.71
CA THR A 170 -4.69 -5.12 10.49
C THR A 170 -3.79 -5.88 9.55
N VAL A 171 -3.24 -5.20 8.55
CA VAL A 171 -2.33 -5.77 7.55
C VAL A 171 -1.04 -4.97 7.49
N ARG A 172 0.05 -5.65 7.15
CA ARG A 172 1.35 -5.03 6.89
C ARG A 172 1.53 -4.77 5.40
N ALA A 173 2.39 -3.81 5.06
CA ALA A 173 2.82 -3.63 3.67
C ALA A 173 3.38 -4.95 3.12
N GLY A 174 2.94 -5.35 1.93
CA GLY A 174 3.34 -6.61 1.29
C GLY A 174 2.53 -7.84 1.71
N GLU A 175 1.67 -7.76 2.71
CA GLU A 175 0.81 -8.87 3.11
C GLU A 175 -0.18 -9.22 1.98
N PRO A 176 -0.35 -10.52 1.64
CA PRO A 176 -1.35 -10.96 0.67
C PRO A 176 -2.76 -10.61 1.13
N ILE A 177 -3.51 -9.86 0.32
CA ILE A 177 -4.88 -9.41 0.63
C ILE A 177 -5.93 -10.00 -0.30
N GLY A 178 -5.51 -10.58 -1.43
CA GLY A 178 -6.41 -11.19 -2.39
C GLY A 178 -5.68 -11.76 -3.58
N LEU A 179 -6.47 -12.30 -4.51
CA LEU A 179 -5.99 -12.89 -5.75
C LEU A 179 -6.54 -12.12 -6.95
N GLY A 180 -5.71 -11.90 -7.95
CA GLY A 180 -6.07 -11.30 -9.22
C GLY A 180 -7.26 -11.99 -9.87
N GLY A 181 -8.08 -11.24 -10.58
CA GLY A 181 -9.30 -11.76 -11.15
C GLY A 181 -9.88 -10.91 -12.28
N ASN A 182 -11.16 -11.16 -12.57
CA ASN A 182 -11.94 -10.49 -13.61
C ASN A 182 -13.41 -10.36 -13.17
N THR A 183 -13.65 -10.02 -11.90
CA THR A 183 -15.00 -9.92 -11.33
C THR A 183 -15.56 -8.50 -11.43
N GLY A 184 -16.89 -8.35 -11.32
CA GLY A 184 -17.56 -7.07 -11.44
C GLY A 184 -17.58 -6.53 -12.87
N ARG A 185 -17.53 -5.20 -13.04
CA ARG A 185 -17.51 -4.56 -14.34
C ARG A 185 -16.09 -4.53 -14.93
N SER A 186 -15.64 -5.65 -15.41
CA SER A 186 -14.31 -5.84 -16.00
C SER A 186 -14.41 -6.55 -17.36
N THR A 187 -13.57 -6.14 -18.33
CA THR A 187 -13.52 -6.73 -19.67
C THR A 187 -12.36 -7.70 -19.87
N GLY A 188 -11.50 -7.86 -18.86
CA GLY A 188 -10.35 -8.75 -18.91
C GLY A 188 -9.61 -8.73 -17.58
N SER A 189 -8.84 -9.77 -17.27
CA SER A 189 -8.15 -9.91 -16.00
C SER A 189 -7.16 -8.77 -15.75
N HIS A 190 -7.40 -7.96 -14.73
CA HIS A 190 -6.55 -6.87 -14.29
C HIS A 190 -6.82 -6.54 -12.82
N LEU A 191 -5.86 -5.87 -12.18
CA LEU A 191 -6.05 -5.19 -10.90
C LEU A 191 -6.47 -3.75 -11.18
N HIS A 192 -7.66 -3.38 -10.73
CA HIS A 192 -8.05 -1.96 -10.59
C HIS A 192 -7.53 -1.44 -9.27
N PHE A 193 -6.58 -0.49 -9.31
CA PHE A 193 -5.92 0.05 -8.13
C PHE A 193 -6.20 1.55 -7.99
N GLU A 194 -6.80 1.94 -6.85
CA GLU A 194 -7.04 3.34 -6.53
C GLU A 194 -6.21 3.77 -5.32
N THR A 195 -5.80 5.03 -5.31
CA THR A 195 -5.31 5.75 -4.14
C THR A 195 -6.26 6.89 -3.82
N ARG A 196 -6.59 7.08 -2.54
CA ARG A 196 -7.53 8.09 -2.09
C ARG A 196 -7.01 8.83 -0.88
N LEU A 197 -7.34 10.13 -0.80
CA LEU A 197 -7.13 10.96 0.37
C LEU A 197 -8.48 11.55 0.77
N CYS A 198 -8.93 11.34 2.00
CA CYS A 198 -10.24 11.80 2.49
C CYS A 198 -11.41 11.41 1.56
N GLY A 199 -11.37 10.21 0.97
CA GLY A 199 -12.38 9.70 0.04
C GLY A 199 -12.27 10.23 -1.40
N VAL A 200 -11.42 11.23 -1.65
CA VAL A 200 -11.17 11.77 -2.99
C VAL A 200 -10.11 10.93 -3.69
N ALA A 201 -10.41 10.49 -4.93
CA ALA A 201 -9.46 9.70 -5.72
C ALA A 201 -8.28 10.55 -6.16
N LEU A 202 -7.07 10.09 -5.86
CA LEU A 202 -5.82 10.64 -6.34
C LEU A 202 -5.26 9.75 -7.45
N ASN A 203 -4.55 10.36 -8.40
CA ASN A 203 -3.89 9.61 -9.46
C ASN A 203 -2.78 8.71 -8.89
N PRO A 204 -2.87 7.37 -8.97
CA PRO A 204 -1.85 6.49 -8.44
C PRO A 204 -0.47 6.72 -9.05
N ALA A 205 -0.37 7.20 -10.29
CA ALA A 205 0.90 7.51 -10.95
C ALA A 205 1.68 8.67 -10.30
N LEU A 206 1.07 9.45 -9.41
CA LEU A 206 1.76 10.43 -8.56
C LEU A 206 2.59 9.75 -7.47
N LEU A 207 2.15 8.60 -7.00
CA LEU A 207 2.67 7.92 -5.82
C LEU A 207 3.48 6.66 -6.20
N PHE A 208 3.04 5.92 -7.23
CA PHE A 208 3.58 4.64 -7.66
C PHE A 208 4.10 4.69 -9.10
N ASP A 209 5.25 4.07 -9.33
CA ASP A 209 5.78 3.77 -10.65
C ASP A 209 5.73 2.24 -10.87
N PHE A 210 4.64 1.77 -11.45
CA PHE A 210 4.44 0.33 -11.69
C PHE A 210 5.49 -0.26 -12.63
N ARG A 211 6.05 0.53 -13.57
CA ARG A 211 7.07 0.03 -14.50
C ARG A 211 8.41 -0.21 -13.83
N ASN A 212 8.78 0.68 -12.93
CA ASN A 212 10.01 0.53 -12.15
C ASN A 212 9.81 -0.26 -10.86
N GLN A 213 8.57 -0.65 -10.53
CA GLN A 213 8.21 -1.37 -9.30
C GLN A 213 8.70 -0.63 -8.05
N ASP A 214 8.46 0.68 -8.01
CA ASP A 214 8.90 1.57 -6.92
C ASP A 214 7.86 2.69 -6.68
N VAL A 215 8.02 3.41 -5.58
CA VAL A 215 7.30 4.66 -5.37
C VAL A 215 8.04 5.83 -6.02
N THR A 216 7.34 6.91 -6.25
CA THR A 216 7.89 8.08 -6.95
C THR A 216 8.85 8.91 -6.11
N GLY A 217 8.89 8.68 -4.80
CA GLY A 217 9.77 9.33 -3.83
C GLY A 217 9.49 8.84 -2.43
N ASP A 218 10.27 9.27 -1.45
CA ASP A 218 10.03 8.92 -0.03
C ASP A 218 8.79 9.60 0.55
N THR A 219 8.40 10.74 -0.03
CA THR A 219 7.21 11.50 0.35
C THR A 219 6.57 12.13 -0.89
N TYR A 220 5.27 12.38 -0.83
CA TYR A 220 4.54 13.18 -1.80
C TYR A 220 3.77 14.28 -1.07
N MET A 221 3.96 15.54 -1.48
CA MET A 221 3.17 16.67 -0.97
C MET A 221 1.95 16.86 -1.85
N PHE A 222 0.80 16.39 -1.39
CA PHE A 222 -0.48 16.73 -1.99
C PHE A 222 -0.74 18.24 -1.81
N ARG A 223 -1.14 18.92 -2.88
CA ARG A 223 -1.64 20.29 -2.87
C ARG A 223 -2.81 20.40 -3.83
N ARG A 224 -3.90 20.96 -3.34
CA ARG A 224 -5.13 21.08 -4.11
C ARG A 224 -4.99 21.93 -5.35
N ASP A 225 -4.26 23.03 -5.25
CA ASP A 225 -4.04 24.02 -6.31
C ASP A 225 -3.19 23.48 -7.49
N THR A 226 -2.26 22.58 -7.24
CA THR A 226 -1.34 22.06 -8.27
C THR A 226 -1.64 20.63 -8.69
N TYR A 227 -2.57 19.98 -8.00
CA TYR A 227 -2.86 18.54 -8.18
C TYR A 227 -3.18 18.16 -9.62
N ASP A 228 -4.05 18.91 -10.31
CA ASP A 228 -4.49 18.55 -11.66
C ASP A 228 -3.33 18.58 -12.65
N ASN A 229 -2.49 19.60 -12.60
CA ASN A 229 -1.29 19.72 -13.44
C ASN A 229 -0.29 18.59 -13.16
N GLU A 230 -0.09 18.24 -11.89
CA GLU A 230 0.79 17.15 -11.49
C GLU A 230 0.25 15.80 -11.94
N SER A 231 -1.06 15.59 -11.83
CA SER A 231 -1.74 14.37 -12.27
C SER A 231 -1.59 14.16 -13.78
N ASP A 232 -1.78 15.22 -14.57
CA ASP A 232 -1.60 15.16 -16.01
C ASP A 232 -0.14 14.87 -16.40
N LEU A 233 0.80 15.46 -15.69
CA LEU A 233 2.21 15.20 -15.90
C LEU A 233 2.59 13.76 -15.51
N ALA A 234 2.03 13.24 -14.42
CA ALA A 234 2.25 11.86 -13.99
C ALA A 234 1.73 10.87 -15.04
N ASN A 235 0.55 11.10 -15.61
CA ASN A 235 0.00 10.29 -16.69
C ASN A 235 0.90 10.30 -17.93
N ARG A 236 1.41 11.46 -18.34
CA ARG A 236 2.33 11.57 -19.48
C ARG A 236 3.64 10.82 -19.26
N ASN A 237 4.14 10.81 -18.05
CA ASN A 237 5.44 10.25 -17.72
C ASN A 237 5.42 8.77 -17.33
N ARG A 238 4.37 8.30 -16.64
CA ARG A 238 4.27 6.95 -16.06
C ARG A 238 3.06 6.17 -16.50
N GLY A 239 2.04 6.85 -17.01
CA GLY A 239 0.76 6.29 -17.40
C GLY A 239 0.67 5.87 -18.85
N LYS A 240 1.76 5.82 -19.64
CA LYS A 240 1.67 5.34 -21.02
C LYS A 240 1.30 3.87 -21.03
N VAL A 241 0.13 3.57 -21.56
CA VAL A 241 -0.28 2.21 -21.90
C VAL A 241 0.74 1.64 -22.88
N ASP A 242 1.24 0.44 -22.63
CA ASP A 242 2.13 -0.23 -23.57
C ASP A 242 1.35 -0.51 -24.87
N ASN A 243 1.84 0.08 -25.98
CA ASN A 243 1.14 0.15 -27.26
C ASN A 243 0.97 -1.21 -27.97
N ASP A 244 1.45 -2.31 -27.42
CA ASP A 244 1.27 -3.65 -27.99
C ASP A 244 -0.18 -4.18 -27.89
N TYR A 245 -1.08 -3.46 -27.21
CA TYR A 245 -2.50 -3.82 -27.10
C TYR A 245 -3.49 -2.79 -27.69
N ALA A 246 -3.00 -1.70 -28.24
CA ALA A 246 -3.84 -0.69 -28.89
C ALA A 246 -3.24 -0.27 -30.23
N SER A 247 -3.49 -1.07 -31.26
CA SER A 247 -3.32 -0.62 -32.64
C SER A 247 -4.26 0.54 -32.93
N THR A 248 -3.68 1.59 -33.57
CA THR A 248 -4.30 2.65 -34.37
C THR A 248 -5.13 3.73 -33.67
N SER A 249 -4.46 4.84 -33.37
CA SER A 249 -4.79 6.11 -34.07
C SER A 249 -3.68 7.15 -33.81
N LYS A 250 -2.88 7.37 -34.86
CA LYS A 250 -2.04 8.56 -35.00
C LYS A 250 -2.96 9.78 -35.05
N ARG A 251 -2.83 10.68 -34.09
CA ARG A 251 -3.17 12.08 -34.23
C ARG A 251 -2.02 12.92 -33.78
N ASN A 252 -1.33 13.51 -34.75
CA ASN A 252 -0.45 14.65 -34.59
C ASN A 252 -1.27 15.78 -33.98
N SER A 253 -0.82 16.33 -32.87
CA SER A 253 -1.14 17.70 -32.51
C SER A 253 0.15 18.38 -32.05
N SER A 254 0.77 19.05 -32.99
CA SER A 254 1.65 20.19 -32.75
C SER A 254 0.83 21.27 -32.06
N GLY A 255 1.17 21.59 -30.86
CA GLY A 255 0.59 22.67 -30.06
C GLY A 255 1.70 23.53 -29.47
N ASN A 256 2.06 24.56 -30.22
CA ASN A 256 2.78 25.72 -29.73
C ASN A 256 2.02 26.33 -28.57
N ASN A 257 2.60 26.48 -27.39
CA ASN A 257 2.05 27.32 -26.37
C ASN A 257 3.10 28.33 -25.89
N LYS A 258 2.78 29.58 -26.22
CA LYS A 258 3.51 30.80 -25.82
C LYS A 258 3.20 31.13 -24.36
N ASN A 259 4.24 31.51 -23.68
CA ASN A 259 4.42 32.32 -22.48
C ASN A 259 3.18 32.99 -21.87
N ASN A 260 2.95 32.72 -20.58
CA ASN A 260 2.47 33.73 -19.66
C ASN A 260 3.32 33.64 -18.38
N ASP A 261 3.93 34.77 -18.07
CA ASP A 261 4.86 35.01 -16.97
C ASP A 261 4.04 35.31 -15.71
N SER A 262 3.97 34.34 -14.83
CA SER A 262 3.61 34.49 -13.41
C SER A 262 4.15 33.27 -12.69
N GLY A 263 5.33 33.40 -12.03
CA GLY A 263 5.94 32.45 -11.11
C GLY A 263 5.83 30.98 -11.49
N ASP A 264 6.16 30.63 -12.73
CA ASP A 264 5.86 29.33 -13.33
C ASP A 264 6.59 28.20 -12.59
N ILE A 265 5.84 27.46 -11.77
CA ILE A 265 6.33 26.21 -11.21
C ILE A 265 6.55 25.23 -12.36
N ARG A 266 7.81 24.86 -12.58
CA ARG A 266 8.25 23.90 -13.59
C ARG A 266 8.55 22.56 -12.92
N TYR A 267 8.56 21.50 -13.73
CA TYR A 267 8.74 20.15 -13.20
C TYR A 267 9.92 19.46 -13.88
N HIS A 268 10.71 18.72 -13.08
CA HIS A 268 11.82 17.89 -13.52
C HIS A 268 11.58 16.45 -13.14
N LYS A 269 11.65 15.53 -14.11
CA LYS A 269 11.64 14.08 -13.86
C LYS A 269 13.08 13.61 -13.63
N VAL A 270 13.36 13.11 -12.44
CA VAL A 270 14.67 12.57 -12.05
C VAL A 270 15.04 11.41 -12.95
N GLN A 271 16.21 11.46 -13.56
CA GLN A 271 16.78 10.38 -14.36
C GLN A 271 17.72 9.50 -13.51
N LYS A 272 18.01 8.30 -13.99
CA LYS A 272 18.96 7.39 -13.33
C LYS A 272 20.33 8.06 -13.20
N GLY A 273 20.85 8.13 -11.97
CA GLY A 273 22.15 8.75 -11.67
C GLY A 273 22.10 10.26 -11.41
N GLU A 274 20.95 10.94 -11.56
CA GLU A 274 20.85 12.34 -11.19
C GLU A 274 20.83 12.52 -9.67
N THR A 275 21.43 13.63 -9.21
CA THR A 275 21.43 14.06 -7.81
C THR A 275 20.73 15.40 -7.68
N LEU A 276 20.33 15.80 -6.46
CA LEU A 276 19.75 17.12 -6.21
C LEU A 276 20.67 18.26 -6.72
N SER A 277 21.98 18.09 -6.56
CA SER A 277 22.98 19.07 -7.03
C SER A 277 23.01 19.17 -8.56
N SER A 278 23.01 18.01 -9.26
CA SER A 278 23.02 18.01 -10.72
C SER A 278 21.73 18.58 -11.32
N ILE A 279 20.60 18.32 -10.67
CA ILE A 279 19.28 18.83 -11.09
C ILE A 279 19.19 20.33 -10.84
N ALA A 280 19.61 20.82 -9.66
CA ALA A 280 19.61 22.25 -9.33
C ALA A 280 20.45 23.03 -10.34
N LYS A 281 21.68 22.57 -10.62
CA LYS A 281 22.55 23.17 -11.65
C LYS A 281 21.91 23.18 -13.04
N LYS A 282 21.31 22.06 -13.45
CA LYS A 282 20.65 21.89 -14.77
C LYS A 282 19.43 22.80 -14.94
N ARG A 283 18.76 23.14 -13.85
CA ARG A 283 17.51 23.92 -13.87
C ARG A 283 17.68 25.37 -13.44
N GLY A 284 18.90 25.79 -13.11
CA GLY A 284 19.22 27.16 -12.73
C GLY A 284 18.64 27.56 -11.37
N THR A 285 18.41 26.59 -10.47
CA THR A 285 17.90 26.81 -9.12
C THR A 285 18.92 26.35 -8.08
N THR A 286 18.66 26.62 -6.80
CA THR A 286 19.51 26.16 -5.70
C THR A 286 19.01 24.83 -5.12
N ILE A 287 19.89 24.06 -4.47
CA ILE A 287 19.50 22.84 -3.77
C ILE A 287 18.49 23.16 -2.66
N GLU A 288 18.68 24.29 -2.00
CA GLU A 288 17.80 24.81 -0.94
C GLU A 288 16.39 25.05 -1.45
N GLU A 289 16.24 25.78 -2.54
CA GLU A 289 14.96 26.05 -3.19
C GLU A 289 14.29 24.79 -3.69
N LEU A 290 15.09 23.92 -4.35
CA LEU A 290 14.59 22.63 -4.82
C LEU A 290 14.07 21.78 -3.64
N CYS A 291 14.80 21.75 -2.53
CA CYS A 291 14.37 21.05 -1.32
C CYS A 291 13.12 21.67 -0.69
N LYS A 292 13.09 23.02 -0.60
CA LYS A 292 11.95 23.76 -0.03
C LYS A 292 10.67 23.55 -0.84
N LEU A 293 10.74 23.67 -2.17
CA LEU A 293 9.59 23.47 -3.07
C LEU A 293 9.04 22.06 -3.04
N ASN A 294 9.90 21.07 -2.76
CA ASN A 294 9.52 19.66 -2.76
C ASN A 294 9.35 19.07 -1.36
N HIS A 295 9.55 19.87 -0.29
CA HIS A 295 9.49 19.40 1.11
C HIS A 295 10.42 18.20 1.40
N ILE A 296 11.60 18.21 0.78
CA ILE A 296 12.65 17.20 0.98
C ILE A 296 13.87 17.82 1.67
N THR A 297 14.67 17.00 2.33
CA THR A 297 15.94 17.43 2.91
C THR A 297 17.11 17.17 1.96
N LYS A 298 18.22 17.89 2.09
CA LYS A 298 19.44 17.67 1.29
C LYS A 298 19.99 16.24 1.40
N LYS A 299 19.72 15.55 2.51
CA LYS A 299 20.15 14.16 2.76
C LYS A 299 19.17 13.11 2.22
N MET A 300 17.99 13.54 1.75
CA MET A 300 16.99 12.61 1.27
C MET A 300 17.39 12.04 -0.09
N ARG A 301 17.22 10.72 -0.23
CA ARG A 301 17.49 10.03 -1.49
C ARG A 301 16.36 10.33 -2.47
N ILE A 302 16.70 10.89 -3.64
CA ILE A 302 15.78 11.01 -4.78
C ILE A 302 15.86 9.74 -5.64
N ARG A 303 14.74 9.42 -6.31
CA ARG A 303 14.60 8.19 -7.09
C ARG A 303 14.41 8.49 -8.57
N PRO A 304 14.91 7.66 -9.48
CA PRO A 304 14.58 7.77 -10.90
C PRO A 304 13.07 7.74 -11.10
N GLY A 305 12.56 8.66 -11.94
CA GLY A 305 11.13 8.82 -12.16
C GLY A 305 10.42 9.78 -11.21
N GLN A 306 11.02 10.15 -10.10
CA GLN A 306 10.50 11.17 -9.17
C GLN A 306 10.35 12.50 -9.91
N ILE A 307 9.23 13.21 -9.64
CA ILE A 307 8.99 14.54 -10.18
C ILE A 307 9.34 15.56 -9.12
N LEU A 308 10.27 16.44 -9.44
CA LEU A 308 10.66 17.56 -8.59
C LEU A 308 10.19 18.88 -9.20
N ARG A 309 9.63 19.75 -8.37
CA ARG A 309 9.26 21.12 -8.72
C ARG A 309 10.51 22.00 -8.67
N TYR A 310 10.60 22.97 -9.59
CA TYR A 310 11.59 24.04 -9.57
C TYR A 310 10.96 25.31 -10.15
N SER A 311 11.44 26.45 -9.76
CA SER A 311 11.05 27.78 -10.26
C SER A 311 12.26 28.46 -10.87
#